data_4aeeb6ff96cdc6efa0a76c3b6b8b739f
#
_entry.id   4aeeb6ff96cdc6efa0a76c3b6b8b739f
#
_cell.length_a   1.000
_cell.length_b   1.000
_cell.length_c   1.000
_cell.angle_alpha   90.00
_cell.angle_beta   90.00
_cell.angle_gamma   90.00
#
_symmetry.space_group_name_H-M   'P 1'
#
loop_
_entity.id
_entity.type
_entity.pdbx_description
1 polymer ?
#
loop_
_entity_poly.entity_id
_entity_poly.type
_entity_poly.pdbx_seq_one_letter_code
_entity_poly.pdbx_strand_id
1 'polypeptide(L)'
;MGKQGRQKFTDIWANQTDLGKQFGLSAIAMGKKLKELGLRGDDGNPTILALGNGYCTPTPLKDGTPFYMWNRQQIEELLQAHGFQRLDPQEVEARELAESWVQIHRQWKEAVYGVEEELLIEEARDIKKEARRRGLTERVNALLRERKFEGELLS
;
A
#
# COMPACT_ATOMS: atom_id res chain seq x y z
N MET A 1 17.80 -13.42 -27.68
CA MET A 1 17.59 -13.69 -26.27
C MET A 1 17.23 -12.39 -25.55
N GLY A 2 15.97 -12.21 -25.26
CA GLY A 2 15.55 -11.08 -24.49
C GLY A 2 16.37 -11.03 -23.21
N LYS A 3 16.99 -9.91 -22.93
CA LYS A 3 17.54 -9.70 -21.62
C LYS A 3 16.39 -9.89 -20.66
N GLN A 4 16.34 -11.04 -20.02
CA GLN A 4 15.50 -11.16 -18.83
C GLN A 4 15.95 -10.01 -17.93
N GLY A 5 15.10 -9.01 -17.81
CA GLY A 5 15.39 -7.87 -16.98
C GLY A 5 15.84 -8.35 -15.62
N ARG A 6 16.94 -7.82 -15.13
CA ARG A 6 17.33 -8.04 -13.75
C ARG A 6 16.13 -7.69 -12.89
N GLN A 7 15.66 -8.64 -12.08
CA GLN A 7 14.63 -8.36 -11.10
C GLN A 7 15.12 -7.22 -10.21
N LYS A 8 14.35 -6.16 -10.17
CA LYS A 8 14.65 -5.05 -9.27
C LYS A 8 14.46 -5.50 -7.84
N PHE A 9 15.18 -4.88 -6.92
CA PHE A 9 15.02 -5.14 -5.49
C PHE A 9 13.55 -5.06 -5.07
N THR A 10 12.83 -4.05 -5.58
CA THR A 10 11.40 -3.84 -5.28
C THR A 10 10.47 -4.90 -5.88
N ASP A 11 10.93 -5.70 -6.84
CA ASP A 11 10.17 -6.81 -7.39
C ASP A 11 10.19 -8.02 -6.45
N ILE A 12 11.29 -8.17 -5.71
CA ILE A 12 11.51 -9.29 -4.80
C ILE A 12 11.07 -8.93 -3.37
N TRP A 13 11.37 -7.71 -2.95
CA TRP A 13 11.18 -7.24 -1.59
C TRP A 13 10.15 -6.11 -1.53
N ALA A 14 9.30 -6.16 -0.52
CA ALA A 14 8.29 -5.14 -0.29
C ALA A 14 8.27 -4.73 1.18
N ASN A 15 7.93 -3.48 1.44
CA ASN A 15 7.61 -3.07 2.79
C ASN A 15 6.24 -3.62 3.22
N GLN A 16 5.97 -3.57 4.51
CA GLN A 16 4.73 -4.10 5.07
C GLN A 16 3.47 -3.41 4.50
N THR A 17 3.55 -2.11 4.26
CA THR A 17 2.45 -1.33 3.69
C THR A 17 2.10 -1.81 2.28
N ASP A 18 3.10 -1.97 1.43
CA ASP A 18 2.89 -2.42 0.05
C ASP A 18 2.40 -3.86 -0.04
N LEU A 19 2.91 -4.74 0.85
CA LEU A 19 2.38 -6.10 0.96
C LEU A 19 0.90 -6.09 1.31
N GLY A 20 0.52 -5.29 2.29
CA GLY A 20 -0.86 -5.20 2.74
C GLY A 20 -1.80 -4.75 1.63
N LYS A 21 -1.39 -3.78 0.83
CA LYS A 21 -2.19 -3.26 -0.30
C LYS A 21 -2.58 -4.35 -1.28
N GLN A 22 -1.71 -5.32 -1.55
CA GLN A 22 -1.98 -6.42 -2.47
C GLN A 22 -3.10 -7.35 -1.99
N PHE A 23 -3.37 -7.36 -0.69
CA PHE A 23 -4.38 -8.22 -0.06
C PHE A 23 -5.54 -7.42 0.55
N GLY A 24 -5.58 -6.10 0.32
CA GLY A 24 -6.61 -5.25 0.89
C GLY A 24 -6.47 -5.02 2.39
N LEU A 25 -5.27 -5.18 2.92
CA LEU A 25 -4.97 -5.01 4.34
C LEU A 25 -4.21 -3.70 4.58
N SER A 26 -4.55 -3.01 5.66
CA SER A 26 -3.75 -1.88 6.13
C SER A 26 -2.37 -2.37 6.61
N ALA A 27 -1.42 -1.45 6.75
CA ALA A 27 -0.10 -1.77 7.30
C ALA A 27 -0.21 -2.41 8.69
N ILE A 28 -1.12 -1.90 9.52
CA ILE A 28 -1.37 -2.43 10.88
C ILE A 28 -1.94 -3.84 10.81
N ALA A 29 -2.95 -4.07 9.97
CA ALA A 29 -3.57 -5.38 9.80
C ALA A 29 -2.56 -6.39 9.25
N MET A 30 -1.74 -5.97 8.28
CA MET A 30 -0.67 -6.81 7.74
C MET A 30 0.36 -7.18 8.82
N GLY A 31 0.75 -6.22 9.66
CA GLY A 31 1.64 -6.48 10.78
C GLY A 31 1.10 -7.51 11.76
N LYS A 32 -0.20 -7.44 12.05
CA LYS A 32 -0.87 -8.45 12.88
C LYS A 32 -0.83 -9.84 12.25
N LYS A 33 -1.03 -9.93 10.93
CA LYS A 33 -0.95 -11.20 10.20
C LYS A 33 0.46 -11.78 10.24
N LEU A 34 1.47 -10.96 10.01
CA LEU A 34 2.86 -11.40 10.11
C LEU A 34 3.18 -11.92 11.51
N LYS A 35 2.65 -11.29 12.53
CA LYS A 35 2.79 -11.74 13.92
C LYS A 35 2.10 -13.08 14.17
N GLU A 36 0.86 -13.24 13.70
CA GLU A 36 0.11 -14.51 13.80
C GLU A 36 0.83 -15.64 13.09
N LEU A 37 1.53 -15.36 11.98
CA LEU A 37 2.30 -16.34 11.21
C LEU A 37 3.66 -16.63 11.83
N GLY A 38 4.03 -15.98 12.94
CA GLY A 38 5.31 -16.18 13.59
C GLY A 38 6.48 -15.51 12.90
N LEU A 39 6.22 -14.57 12.00
CA LEU A 39 7.26 -13.86 11.23
C LEU A 39 7.66 -12.55 11.87
N ARG A 40 6.83 -12.03 12.76
CA ARG A 40 7.07 -10.79 13.49
C ARG A 40 6.84 -11.02 14.97
N GLY A 41 7.70 -10.46 15.80
CA GLY A 41 7.61 -10.62 17.24
C GLY A 41 6.78 -9.53 17.92
N ASP A 42 6.57 -9.67 19.23
CA ASP A 42 5.85 -8.69 20.04
C ASP A 42 6.55 -7.34 20.12
N ASP A 43 7.88 -7.33 19.91
CA ASP A 43 8.69 -6.12 19.85
C ASP A 43 8.56 -5.36 18.52
N GLY A 44 7.78 -5.90 17.58
CA GLY A 44 7.62 -5.33 16.25
C GLY A 44 8.73 -5.67 15.26
N ASN A 45 9.76 -6.38 15.68
CA ASN A 45 10.87 -6.79 14.83
C ASN A 45 10.60 -8.17 14.20
N PRO A 46 11.23 -8.47 13.04
CA PRO A 46 11.16 -9.81 12.47
C PRO A 46 11.73 -10.85 13.45
N THR A 47 11.14 -12.04 13.42
CA THR A 47 11.63 -13.16 14.22
C THR A 47 12.88 -13.76 13.60
N ILE A 48 13.62 -14.54 14.40
CA ILE A 48 14.78 -15.31 13.90
C ILE A 48 14.33 -16.26 12.79
N LEU A 49 13.15 -16.85 12.93
CA LEU A 49 12.56 -17.71 11.90
C LEU A 49 12.40 -16.96 10.56
N ALA A 50 11.86 -15.74 10.60
CA ALA A 50 11.65 -14.94 9.40
C ALA A 50 12.97 -14.58 8.72
N LEU A 51 13.95 -14.13 9.48
CA LEU A 51 15.28 -13.77 8.96
C LEU A 51 16.04 -14.99 8.44
N GLY A 52 16.00 -16.08 9.21
CA GLY A 52 16.74 -17.30 8.85
C GLY A 52 16.20 -18.04 7.63
N ASN A 53 14.92 -17.92 7.34
CA ASN A 53 14.27 -18.56 6.19
C ASN A 53 14.10 -17.64 4.98
N GLY A 54 14.67 -16.43 5.01
CA GLY A 54 14.64 -15.53 3.87
C GLY A 54 13.30 -14.83 3.65
N TYR A 55 12.38 -14.84 4.61
CA TYR A 55 11.13 -14.10 4.51
C TYR A 55 11.33 -12.60 4.61
N CYS A 56 12.39 -12.18 5.27
CA CYS A 56 12.66 -10.78 5.58
C CYS A 56 14.14 -10.49 5.44
N THR A 57 14.47 -9.28 5.01
CA THR A 57 15.85 -8.81 4.95
C THR A 57 15.96 -7.42 5.59
N PRO A 58 17.00 -7.15 6.38
CA PRO A 58 17.23 -5.80 6.86
C PRO A 58 17.76 -4.91 5.73
N THR A 59 17.24 -3.71 5.67
CA THR A 59 17.67 -2.68 4.71
C THR A 59 17.85 -1.40 5.52
N PRO A 60 19.06 -1.02 5.90
CA PRO A 60 19.25 0.16 6.74
C PRO A 60 18.84 1.43 6.00
N LEU A 61 18.16 2.32 6.70
CA LEU A 61 17.89 3.66 6.22
C LEU A 61 19.18 4.48 6.19
N LYS A 62 19.16 5.65 5.56
CA LYS A 62 20.35 6.52 5.44
C LYS A 62 20.96 6.91 6.78
N ASP A 63 20.15 6.99 7.82
CA ASP A 63 20.59 7.29 9.19
C ASP A 63 21.08 6.05 9.98
N GLY A 64 21.10 4.87 9.33
CA GLY A 64 21.47 3.61 9.96
C GLY A 64 20.36 2.90 10.73
N THR A 65 19.15 3.48 10.78
CA THR A 65 18.00 2.85 11.43
C THR A 65 17.62 1.56 10.70
N PRO A 66 17.45 0.43 11.40
CA PRO A 66 17.02 -0.81 10.77
C PRO A 66 15.66 -0.68 10.14
N PHE A 67 15.54 -1.04 8.88
CA PHE A 67 14.29 -1.12 8.15
C PHE A 67 14.20 -2.49 7.50
N TYR A 68 13.04 -3.14 7.58
CA TYR A 68 12.89 -4.52 7.13
C TYR A 68 11.98 -4.59 5.93
N MET A 69 12.45 -5.35 4.92
CA MET A 69 11.69 -5.64 3.71
C MET A 69 11.34 -7.13 3.68
N TRP A 70 10.18 -7.44 3.14
CA TRP A 70 9.60 -8.78 3.14
C TRP A 70 9.66 -9.38 1.74
N ASN A 71 9.96 -10.67 1.65
CA ASN A 71 9.98 -11.38 0.37
C ASN A 71 8.54 -11.51 -0.15
N ARG A 72 8.24 -10.84 -1.27
CA ARG A 72 6.89 -10.79 -1.84
C ARG A 72 6.34 -12.18 -2.11
N GLN A 73 7.08 -12.99 -2.83
CA GLN A 73 6.62 -14.31 -3.25
C GLN A 73 6.34 -15.21 -2.06
N GLN A 74 7.27 -15.28 -1.12
CA GLN A 74 7.13 -16.15 0.05
C GLN A 74 5.97 -15.73 0.94
N ILE A 75 5.81 -14.43 1.17
CA ILE A 75 4.72 -13.91 2.00
C ILE A 75 3.36 -14.10 1.28
N GLU A 76 3.30 -13.82 -0.03
CA GLU A 76 2.08 -14.03 -0.81
C GLU A 76 1.65 -15.51 -0.80
N GLU A 77 2.58 -16.44 -1.00
CA GLU A 77 2.30 -17.87 -0.94
C GLU A 77 1.78 -18.29 0.44
N LEU A 78 2.39 -17.76 1.48
CA LEU A 78 2.00 -18.07 2.86
C LEU A 78 0.60 -17.54 3.17
N LEU A 79 0.30 -16.32 2.76
CA LEU A 79 -1.03 -15.72 2.94
C LEU A 79 -2.10 -16.48 2.15
N GLN A 80 -1.80 -16.86 0.91
CA GLN A 80 -2.71 -17.66 0.09
C GLN A 80 -2.99 -19.02 0.73
N ALA A 81 -1.97 -19.65 1.30
CA ALA A 81 -2.12 -20.91 2.03
C ALA A 81 -3.03 -20.76 3.26
N HIS A 82 -3.15 -19.56 3.82
CA HIS A 82 -4.03 -19.25 4.94
C HIS A 82 -5.38 -18.66 4.51
N GLY A 83 -5.72 -18.76 3.24
CA GLY A 83 -7.03 -18.36 2.71
C GLY A 83 -7.16 -16.91 2.30
N PHE A 84 -6.09 -16.13 2.32
CA PHE A 84 -6.09 -14.76 1.82
C PHE A 84 -5.85 -14.74 0.32
N GLN A 85 -6.64 -13.97 -0.40
CA GLN A 85 -6.48 -13.84 -1.84
C GLN A 85 -5.91 -12.48 -2.20
N ARG A 86 -4.99 -12.47 -3.15
CA ARG A 86 -4.46 -11.25 -3.73
C ARG A 86 -5.57 -10.51 -4.47
N LEU A 87 -5.66 -9.20 -4.27
CA LEU A 87 -6.62 -8.38 -4.99
C LEU A 87 -6.22 -8.24 -6.47
N ASP A 88 -7.23 -8.04 -7.31
CA ASP A 88 -7.01 -7.64 -8.70
C ASP A 88 -6.19 -6.35 -8.73
N PRO A 89 -5.20 -6.20 -9.63
CA PRO A 89 -4.41 -4.98 -9.74
C PRO A 89 -5.23 -3.71 -9.91
N GLN A 90 -6.33 -3.76 -10.64
CA GLN A 90 -7.23 -2.62 -10.81
C GLN A 90 -7.91 -2.23 -9.48
N GLU A 91 -8.26 -3.23 -8.67
CA GLU A 91 -8.83 -2.98 -7.34
C GLU A 91 -7.81 -2.32 -6.42
N VAL A 92 -6.55 -2.75 -6.46
CA VAL A 92 -5.45 -2.13 -5.70
C VAL A 92 -5.30 -0.67 -6.11
N GLU A 93 -5.28 -0.39 -7.41
CA GLU A 93 -5.19 0.98 -7.93
C GLU A 93 -6.38 1.84 -7.51
N ALA A 94 -7.60 1.29 -7.59
CA ALA A 94 -8.80 2.02 -7.17
C ALA A 94 -8.75 2.36 -5.67
N ARG A 95 -8.27 1.46 -4.84
CA ARG A 95 -8.12 1.69 -3.40
C ARG A 95 -7.06 2.75 -3.11
N GLU A 96 -5.97 2.75 -3.84
CA GLU A 96 -4.92 3.77 -3.72
C GLU A 96 -5.44 5.16 -4.10
N LEU A 97 -6.19 5.25 -5.20
CA LEU A 97 -6.80 6.50 -5.62
C LEU A 97 -7.83 7.00 -4.60
N ALA A 98 -8.65 6.10 -4.06
CA ALA A 98 -9.61 6.45 -3.02
C ALA A 98 -8.91 6.96 -1.76
N GLU A 99 -7.84 6.31 -1.34
CA GLU A 99 -7.07 6.73 -0.17
C GLU A 99 -6.43 8.10 -0.39
N SER A 100 -5.84 8.33 -1.55
CA SER A 100 -5.26 9.61 -1.93
C SER A 100 -6.32 10.72 -1.95
N TRP A 101 -7.51 10.41 -2.44
CA TRP A 101 -8.63 11.35 -2.46
C TRP A 101 -9.07 11.76 -1.05
N VAL A 102 -9.21 10.80 -0.16
CA VAL A 102 -9.55 11.06 1.25
C VAL A 102 -8.46 11.91 1.91
N GLN A 103 -7.20 11.60 1.63
CA GLN A 103 -6.06 12.31 2.21
C GLN A 103 -6.02 13.78 1.76
N ILE A 104 -6.27 14.04 0.47
CA ILE A 104 -6.33 15.41 -0.07
C ILE A 104 -7.45 16.20 0.62
N HIS A 105 -8.61 15.61 0.80
CA HIS A 105 -9.74 16.28 1.45
C HIS A 105 -9.48 16.55 2.92
N ARG A 106 -8.75 15.66 3.59
CA ARG A 106 -8.32 15.89 4.97
C ARG A 106 -7.36 17.06 5.04
N GLN A 107 -6.36 17.10 4.17
CA GLN A 107 -5.40 18.20 4.09
C GLN A 107 -6.08 19.51 3.74
N TRP A 108 -7.09 19.48 2.87
CA TRP A 108 -7.85 20.66 2.50
C TRP A 108 -8.54 21.31 3.70
N LYS A 109 -9.14 20.50 4.57
CA LYS A 109 -9.78 20.99 5.79
C LYS A 109 -8.78 21.62 6.76
N GLU A 110 -7.53 21.19 6.72
CA GLU A 110 -6.46 21.65 7.59
C GLU A 110 -5.65 22.80 6.96
N ALA A 111 -5.77 23.01 5.65
CA ALA A 111 -5.03 24.04 4.91
C ALA A 111 -5.46 25.44 5.35
N VAL A 112 -4.48 26.27 5.72
CA VAL A 112 -4.74 27.58 6.30
C VAL A 112 -4.64 28.70 5.26
N TYR A 113 -3.88 28.57 4.16
CA TYR A 113 -3.75 29.63 3.13
C TYR A 113 -3.18 29.16 1.77
N GLY A 114 -3.67 29.83 0.73
CA GLY A 114 -3.29 30.06 -0.69
C GLY A 114 -2.41 29.07 -1.44
N VAL A 115 -1.15 28.89 -1.10
CA VAL A 115 -0.22 28.05 -1.89
C VAL A 115 -0.51 26.55 -1.70
N GLU A 116 -0.88 26.16 -0.48
CA GLU A 116 -1.24 24.79 -0.18
C GLU A 116 -2.54 24.39 -0.88
N GLU A 117 -3.49 25.32 -0.97
CA GLU A 117 -4.75 25.08 -1.69
C GLU A 117 -4.53 24.83 -3.17
N GLU A 118 -3.66 25.59 -3.82
CA GLU A 118 -3.35 25.41 -5.24
C GLU A 118 -2.76 24.04 -5.51
N LEU A 119 -1.83 23.59 -4.68
CA LEU A 119 -1.22 22.27 -4.79
C LEU A 119 -2.26 21.16 -4.60
N LEU A 120 -3.15 21.30 -3.64
CA LEU A 120 -4.21 20.33 -3.37
C LEU A 120 -5.22 20.28 -4.53
N ILE A 121 -5.54 21.42 -5.14
CA ILE A 121 -6.40 21.47 -6.33
C ILE A 121 -5.75 20.71 -7.49
N GLU A 122 -4.46 20.91 -7.71
CA GLU A 122 -3.74 20.19 -8.75
C GLU A 122 -3.70 18.68 -8.50
N GLU A 123 -3.40 18.27 -7.27
CA GLU A 123 -3.41 16.86 -6.89
C GLU A 123 -4.79 16.23 -7.06
N ALA A 124 -5.85 16.93 -6.67
CA ALA A 124 -7.22 16.47 -6.84
C ALA A 124 -7.55 16.30 -8.34
N ARG A 125 -7.12 17.25 -9.15
CA ARG A 125 -7.30 17.19 -10.61
C ARG A 125 -6.57 16.00 -11.22
N ASP A 126 -5.35 15.74 -10.77
CA ASP A 126 -4.55 14.62 -11.24
C ASP A 126 -5.20 13.28 -10.88
N ILE A 127 -5.74 13.15 -9.67
CA ILE A 127 -6.45 11.93 -9.26
C ILE A 127 -7.68 11.70 -10.13
N LYS A 128 -8.49 12.74 -10.38
CA LYS A 128 -9.64 12.65 -11.28
C LYS A 128 -9.24 12.20 -12.67
N LYS A 129 -8.19 12.79 -13.21
CA LYS A 129 -7.66 12.47 -14.53
C LYS A 129 -7.18 11.03 -14.59
N GLU A 130 -6.42 10.59 -13.59
CA GLU A 130 -5.89 9.24 -13.52
C GLU A 130 -7.02 8.20 -13.39
N ALA A 131 -7.99 8.45 -12.52
CA ALA A 131 -9.14 7.57 -12.36
C ALA A 131 -9.93 7.44 -13.68
N ARG A 132 -10.12 8.55 -14.37
CA ARG A 132 -10.81 8.59 -15.65
C ARG A 132 -10.05 7.83 -16.74
N ARG A 133 -8.75 8.05 -16.82
CA ARG A 133 -7.86 7.39 -17.79
C ARG A 133 -7.88 5.88 -17.63
N ARG A 134 -7.95 5.40 -16.40
CA ARG A 134 -7.94 3.97 -16.08
C ARG A 134 -9.34 3.34 -16.01
N GLY A 135 -10.39 4.14 -16.18
CA GLY A 135 -11.77 3.65 -16.08
C GLY A 135 -12.18 3.24 -14.66
N LEU A 136 -11.59 3.87 -13.65
CA LEU A 136 -11.79 3.50 -12.24
C LEU A 136 -12.67 4.48 -11.46
N THR A 137 -13.18 5.54 -12.10
CA THR A 137 -13.96 6.60 -11.42
C THR A 137 -15.11 6.02 -10.59
N GLU A 138 -15.92 5.15 -11.19
CA GLU A 138 -17.08 4.56 -10.50
C GLU A 138 -16.65 3.66 -9.35
N ARG A 139 -15.60 2.87 -9.56
CA ARG A 139 -15.08 1.98 -8.50
C ARG A 139 -14.50 2.78 -7.33
N VAL A 140 -13.75 3.83 -7.62
CA VAL A 140 -13.23 4.73 -6.57
C VAL A 140 -14.38 5.34 -5.78
N ASN A 141 -15.42 5.84 -6.47
CA ASN A 141 -16.57 6.42 -5.81
C ASN A 141 -17.33 5.40 -4.96
N ALA A 142 -17.45 4.15 -5.43
CA ALA A 142 -18.06 3.09 -4.65
C ALA A 142 -17.27 2.81 -3.37
N LEU A 143 -15.94 2.77 -3.45
CA LEU A 143 -15.07 2.60 -2.29
C LEU A 143 -15.20 3.75 -1.29
N LEU A 144 -15.31 4.98 -1.79
CA LEU A 144 -15.54 6.16 -0.95
C LEU A 144 -16.87 6.08 -0.20
N ARG A 145 -17.93 5.61 -0.88
CA ARG A 145 -19.24 5.41 -0.25
C ARG A 145 -19.21 4.32 0.82
N GLU A 146 -18.51 3.22 0.55
CA GLU A 146 -18.32 2.14 1.52
C GLU A 146 -17.64 2.64 2.79
N ARG A 147 -16.73 3.60 2.67
CA ARG A 147 -16.02 4.23 3.78
C ARG A 147 -16.84 5.34 4.46
N LYS A 148 -18.05 5.60 3.99
CA LYS A 148 -18.89 6.71 4.46
C LYS A 148 -18.19 8.07 4.34
N PHE A 149 -17.46 8.25 3.25
CA PHE A 149 -16.80 9.51 2.94
C PHE A 149 -17.84 10.61 2.70
N GLU A 150 -17.73 11.71 3.44
CA GLU A 150 -18.71 12.80 3.41
C GLU A 150 -18.35 13.93 2.43
N GLY A 151 -17.18 13.86 1.82
CA GLY A 151 -16.71 14.85 0.85
C GLY A 151 -17.26 14.64 -0.55
N GLU A 152 -16.82 15.49 -1.47
CA GLU A 152 -17.17 15.40 -2.88
C GLU A 152 -16.58 14.14 -3.50
N LEU A 153 -17.38 13.45 -4.32
CA LEU A 153 -16.91 12.28 -5.08
C LEU A 153 -16.21 12.73 -6.38
N LEU A 154 -15.50 11.82 -7.01
CA LEU A 154 -14.88 12.07 -8.30
C LEU A 154 -15.93 12.24 -9.39
N SER A 155 -15.69 13.19 -10.27
CA SER A 155 -16.55 13.45 -11.43
C SER A 155 -15.95 12.88 -12.71
#